data_6a2a7068479d7cf96f8bf30248959e62
#
_entry.id   6a2a7068479d7cf96f8bf30248959e62
#
_cell.length_a   1.000
_cell.length_b   1.000
_cell.length_c   1.000
_cell.angle_alpha   90.00
_cell.angle_beta   90.00
_cell.angle_gamma   90.00
#
_symmetry.space_group_name_H-M   'P 1'
#
loop_
_entity.id
_entity.type
_entity.pdbx_description
1 polymer ?
#
loop_
_entity_poly.entity_id
_entity_poly.type
_entity_poly.pdbx_seq_one_letter_code
_entity_poly.pdbx_strand_id
1 'polypeptide(L)'
;GVDCGGPCAYLCIAEQQPPTVLFTKEIQNGAGRVDIIAEIENKNPNAAAKNVPYRIELYGAGQALIQEVSGMLDLPPGATVPVFVPGIASGKQTVTQAFLTIDASAPQWFSMTNNERSVPLVSNTTIGGTVSAPRVEAILVNSTVNAFTNVQVIVLVHGAQKEVVAASSTIVPVIPAQGQATAIFTWNNAFPSTPTSIE
;
A
#
# COMPACT_ATOMS: atom_id res chain seq x y z
N GLY A 1 -6.89 -35.04 -7.11
CA GLY A 1 -6.91 -33.86 -7.94
C GLY A 1 -7.78 -32.82 -7.28
N VAL A 2 -7.25 -31.64 -7.05
CA VAL A 2 -8.05 -30.50 -6.59
C VAL A 2 -8.77 -29.99 -7.83
N ASP A 3 -10.09 -30.20 -7.93
CA ASP A 3 -10.90 -29.63 -8.99
C ASP A 3 -10.97 -28.11 -8.73
N CYS A 4 -10.15 -27.36 -9.43
CA CYS A 4 -10.29 -25.94 -9.53
C CYS A 4 -11.09 -25.61 -10.78
N GLY A 5 -12.10 -24.74 -10.65
CA GLY A 5 -13.09 -24.42 -11.70
C GLY A 5 -14.44 -25.11 -11.50
N GLY A 6 -15.41 -24.79 -12.34
CA GLY A 6 -16.80 -25.26 -12.20
C GLY A 6 -17.52 -24.56 -11.03
N PRO A 7 -18.25 -25.28 -10.16
CA PRO A 7 -18.97 -24.69 -9.03
C PRO A 7 -18.08 -24.28 -7.86
N CYS A 8 -16.74 -24.40 -7.96
CA CYS A 8 -15.82 -23.97 -6.94
C CYS A 8 -15.79 -22.45 -6.80
N ALA A 9 -15.73 -21.95 -5.57
CA ALA A 9 -15.64 -20.52 -5.28
C ALA A 9 -14.28 -19.92 -5.70
N TYR A 10 -13.26 -20.76 -5.93
CA TYR A 10 -11.90 -20.33 -6.25
C TYR A 10 -11.48 -20.76 -7.66
N LEU A 11 -10.69 -19.86 -8.28
CA LEU A 11 -10.06 -20.08 -9.58
C LEU A 11 -8.80 -20.95 -9.44
N CYS A 12 -8.41 -21.58 -10.55
CA CYS A 12 -7.15 -22.33 -10.59
C CYS A 12 -5.94 -21.39 -10.49
N ILE A 13 -5.04 -21.64 -9.55
CA ILE A 13 -3.81 -20.84 -9.39
C ILE A 13 -2.96 -20.88 -10.67
N ALA A 14 -2.88 -22.04 -11.33
CA ALA A 14 -2.08 -22.21 -12.55
C ALA A 14 -2.58 -21.36 -13.75
N GLU A 15 -3.81 -20.87 -13.71
CA GLU A 15 -4.40 -20.02 -14.74
C GLU A 15 -4.25 -18.52 -14.44
N GLN A 16 -3.75 -18.18 -13.24
CA GLN A 16 -3.60 -16.82 -12.79
C GLN A 16 -2.12 -16.40 -12.79
N GLN A 17 -1.86 -15.15 -13.11
CA GLN A 17 -0.55 -14.57 -12.97
C GLN A 17 -0.25 -14.33 -11.49
N PRO A 18 0.96 -14.68 -10.98
CA PRO A 18 1.34 -14.39 -9.61
C PRO A 18 1.44 -12.88 -9.38
N PRO A 19 1.23 -12.41 -8.13
CA PRO A 19 1.44 -11.01 -7.80
C PRO A 19 2.87 -10.57 -8.09
N THR A 20 3.04 -9.36 -8.59
CA THR A 20 4.36 -8.78 -8.87
C THR A 20 4.65 -7.66 -7.87
N VAL A 21 5.74 -7.75 -7.13
CA VAL A 21 6.24 -6.64 -6.32
C VAL A 21 6.97 -5.68 -7.25
N LEU A 22 6.45 -4.47 -7.40
CA LEU A 22 7.01 -3.45 -8.30
C LEU A 22 8.23 -2.79 -7.68
N PHE A 23 8.14 -2.45 -6.41
CA PHE A 23 9.25 -1.99 -5.59
C PHE A 23 8.98 -2.21 -4.09
N THR A 24 10.06 -2.19 -3.32
CA THR A 24 10.04 -2.07 -1.86
C THR A 24 11.07 -1.02 -1.47
N LYS A 25 10.68 -0.08 -0.61
CA LYS A 25 11.56 1.01 -0.17
C LYS A 25 11.46 1.21 1.33
N GLU A 26 12.61 1.40 1.94
CA GLU A 26 12.77 1.85 3.32
C GLU A 26 12.82 3.38 3.38
N ILE A 27 12.14 3.95 4.37
CA ILE A 27 12.16 5.39 4.68
C ILE A 27 12.55 5.53 6.14
N GLN A 28 13.66 6.21 6.42
CA GLN A 28 14.08 6.43 7.80
C GLN A 28 13.06 7.32 8.53
N ASN A 29 12.57 6.83 9.67
CA ASN A 29 11.59 7.50 10.51
C ASN A 29 12.14 7.72 11.92
N GLY A 30 13.14 8.59 12.03
CA GLY A 30 13.81 8.87 13.29
C GLY A 30 14.82 7.80 13.71
N ALA A 31 15.38 7.93 14.92
CA ALA A 31 16.43 7.06 15.40
C ALA A 31 15.90 5.64 15.69
N GLY A 32 16.44 4.66 15.01
CA GLY A 32 16.14 3.23 15.22
C GLY A 32 14.77 2.78 14.74
N ARG A 33 14.14 3.55 13.84
CA ARG A 33 12.86 3.20 13.20
C ARG A 33 12.90 3.43 11.70
N VAL A 34 12.21 2.57 10.98
CA VAL A 34 12.06 2.65 9.53
C VAL A 34 10.62 2.38 9.13
N ASP A 35 10.12 3.14 8.19
CA ASP A 35 8.85 2.88 7.51
C ASP A 35 9.14 2.14 6.21
N ILE A 36 8.30 1.19 5.86
CA ILE A 36 8.40 0.47 4.59
C ILE A 36 7.20 0.80 3.74
N ILE A 37 7.46 1.14 2.49
CA ILE A 37 6.48 1.26 1.43
C ILE A 37 6.82 0.29 0.30
N ALA A 38 5.82 -0.41 -0.19
CA ALA A 38 5.93 -1.28 -1.35
C ALA A 38 4.69 -1.15 -2.22
N GLU A 39 4.82 -1.46 -3.49
CA GLU A 39 3.68 -1.60 -4.41
C GLU A 39 3.65 -3.01 -5.00
N ILE A 40 2.47 -3.58 -5.01
CA ILE A 40 2.19 -4.91 -5.51
C ILE A 40 1.14 -4.83 -6.62
N GLU A 41 1.45 -5.39 -7.76
CA GLU A 41 0.56 -5.45 -8.91
C GLU A 41 -0.14 -6.80 -9.02
N ASN A 42 -1.47 -6.79 -9.12
CA ASN A 42 -2.26 -7.92 -9.59
C ASN A 42 -2.59 -7.72 -11.07
N LYS A 43 -1.95 -8.50 -11.94
CA LYS A 43 -2.15 -8.43 -13.39
C LYS A 43 -3.41 -9.13 -13.90
N ASN A 44 -4.14 -9.83 -13.02
CA ASN A 44 -5.34 -10.57 -13.38
C ASN A 44 -6.56 -9.63 -13.41
N PRO A 45 -7.14 -9.29 -14.58
CA PRO A 45 -8.22 -8.31 -14.67
C PRO A 45 -9.56 -8.83 -14.15
N ASN A 46 -9.69 -10.15 -14.03
CA ASN A 46 -10.95 -10.83 -13.65
C ASN A 46 -10.76 -11.72 -12.41
N ALA A 47 -9.67 -11.57 -11.68
CA ALA A 47 -9.41 -12.34 -10.48
C ALA A 47 -8.89 -11.45 -9.35
N ALA A 48 -9.44 -11.67 -8.16
CA ALA A 48 -9.04 -11.03 -6.92
C ALA A 48 -8.63 -12.09 -5.89
N ALA A 49 -7.84 -11.69 -4.90
CA ALA A 49 -7.55 -12.50 -3.73
C ALA A 49 -7.61 -11.64 -2.47
N LYS A 50 -8.02 -12.24 -1.35
CA LYS A 50 -8.09 -11.57 -0.05
C LYS A 50 -7.15 -12.21 0.94
N ASN A 51 -6.71 -11.39 1.92
CA ASN A 51 -5.85 -11.84 3.02
C ASN A 51 -4.61 -12.58 2.52
N VAL A 52 -3.99 -12.11 1.44
CA VAL A 52 -2.78 -12.71 0.89
C VAL A 52 -1.61 -12.38 1.82
N PRO A 53 -0.94 -13.38 2.41
CA PRO A 53 0.16 -13.14 3.31
C PRO A 53 1.39 -12.61 2.55
N TYR A 54 2.05 -11.64 3.15
CA TYR A 54 3.35 -11.14 2.69
C TYR A 54 4.35 -11.14 3.84
N ARG A 55 5.63 -11.11 3.49
CA ARG A 55 6.76 -10.99 4.41
C ARG A 55 7.67 -9.86 3.93
N ILE A 56 8.12 -9.05 4.89
CA ILE A 56 9.11 -7.99 4.66
C ILE A 56 10.36 -8.36 5.46
N GLU A 57 11.50 -8.39 4.78
CA GLU A 57 12.81 -8.61 5.36
C GLU A 57 13.63 -7.33 5.25
N LEU A 58 14.20 -6.88 6.38
CA LEU A 58 15.05 -5.70 6.47
C LEU A 58 16.49 -6.12 6.65
N TYR A 59 17.37 -5.58 5.81
CA TYR A 59 18.79 -5.87 5.82
C TYR A 59 19.62 -4.62 6.08
N GLY A 60 20.70 -4.82 6.82
CA GLY A 60 21.73 -3.82 7.08
C GLY A 60 22.96 -4.02 6.21
N ALA A 61 24.03 -3.32 6.59
CA ALA A 61 25.33 -3.45 5.95
C ALA A 61 25.79 -4.92 5.94
N GLY A 62 26.40 -5.35 4.83
CA GLY A 62 26.87 -6.73 4.66
C GLY A 62 25.76 -7.78 4.55
N GLN A 63 24.55 -7.37 4.19
CA GLN A 63 23.38 -8.24 4.03
C GLN A 63 22.96 -8.99 5.31
N ALA A 64 23.24 -8.40 6.46
CA ALA A 64 22.79 -8.94 7.74
C ALA A 64 21.28 -8.68 7.91
N LEU A 65 20.50 -9.74 8.14
CA LEU A 65 19.07 -9.62 8.46
C LEU A 65 18.92 -8.91 9.82
N ILE A 66 18.19 -7.80 9.82
CA ILE A 66 17.90 -7.00 11.01
C ILE A 66 16.56 -7.41 11.61
N GLN A 67 15.54 -7.46 10.78
CA GLN A 67 14.15 -7.69 11.21
C GLN A 67 13.34 -8.33 10.09
N GLU A 68 12.38 -9.13 10.49
CA GLU A 68 11.33 -9.66 9.62
C GLU A 68 9.97 -9.27 10.19
N VAL A 69 9.07 -8.82 9.32
CA VAL A 69 7.67 -8.55 9.67
C VAL A 69 6.76 -9.17 8.62
N SER A 70 5.60 -9.64 9.07
CA SER A 70 4.61 -10.25 8.19
C SER A 70 3.30 -9.48 8.25
N GLY A 71 2.52 -9.54 7.18
CA GLY A 71 1.21 -8.93 7.10
C GLY A 71 0.36 -9.60 6.04
N MET A 72 -0.80 -9.01 5.81
CA MET A 72 -1.75 -9.49 4.80
C MET A 72 -2.23 -8.31 3.96
N LEU A 73 -2.51 -8.56 2.69
CA LEU A 73 -3.09 -7.56 1.78
C LEU A 73 -4.18 -8.21 0.92
N ASP A 74 -5.06 -7.36 0.42
CA ASP A 74 -6.03 -7.74 -0.61
C ASP A 74 -5.49 -7.35 -1.98
N LEU A 75 -5.69 -8.24 -2.95
CA LEU A 75 -5.29 -8.05 -4.35
C LEU A 75 -6.54 -7.88 -5.21
N PRO A 76 -6.98 -6.63 -5.44
CA PRO A 76 -8.09 -6.36 -6.36
C PRO A 76 -7.73 -6.69 -7.80
N PRO A 77 -8.73 -6.94 -8.68
CA PRO A 77 -8.47 -7.30 -10.07
C PRO A 77 -7.78 -6.17 -10.83
N GLY A 78 -6.71 -6.50 -11.55
CA GLY A 78 -6.01 -5.57 -12.44
C GLY A 78 -5.52 -4.28 -11.77
N ALA A 79 -5.15 -4.33 -10.48
CA ALA A 79 -4.81 -3.15 -9.70
C ALA A 79 -3.40 -3.24 -9.09
N THR A 80 -2.81 -2.07 -8.89
CA THR A 80 -1.64 -1.88 -8.03
C THR A 80 -2.11 -1.53 -6.63
N VAL A 81 -1.52 -2.15 -5.62
CA VAL A 81 -1.87 -1.97 -4.21
C VAL A 81 -0.64 -1.53 -3.43
N PRO A 82 -0.68 -0.36 -2.75
CA PRO A 82 0.37 0.04 -1.84
C PRO A 82 0.28 -0.74 -0.51
N VAL A 83 1.45 -1.09 0.03
CA VAL A 83 1.60 -1.63 1.39
C VAL A 83 2.49 -0.69 2.17
N PHE A 84 1.98 -0.13 3.25
CA PHE A 84 2.72 0.75 4.13
C PHE A 84 2.79 0.17 5.54
N VAL A 85 4.01 -0.05 6.04
CA VAL A 85 4.27 -0.56 7.39
C VAL A 85 5.12 0.45 8.15
N PRO A 86 4.50 1.24 9.06
CA PRO A 86 5.20 2.29 9.78
C PRO A 86 6.01 1.76 10.96
N GLY A 87 7.10 2.44 11.28
CA GLY A 87 7.76 2.41 12.57
C GLY A 87 8.38 1.07 12.97
N ILE A 88 8.86 0.28 12.01
CA ILE A 88 9.56 -0.97 12.31
C ILE A 88 10.85 -0.65 13.07
N ALA A 89 11.06 -1.30 14.21
CA ALA A 89 12.25 -1.10 15.01
C ALA A 89 13.49 -1.72 14.34
N SER A 90 14.51 -0.92 14.09
CA SER A 90 15.82 -1.37 13.60
C SER A 90 16.92 -1.31 14.69
N GLY A 91 16.58 -0.84 15.89
CA GLY A 91 17.52 -0.69 16.99
C GLY A 91 18.59 0.35 16.66
N LYS A 92 19.86 -0.04 16.81
CA LYS A 92 21.02 0.80 16.43
C LYS A 92 21.52 0.55 15.01
N GLN A 93 20.88 -0.33 14.27
CA GLN A 93 21.29 -0.73 12.92
C GLN A 93 20.62 0.16 11.88
N THR A 94 21.37 0.51 10.85
CA THR A 94 20.83 1.21 9.69
C THR A 94 20.31 0.19 8.68
N VAL A 95 19.04 0.27 8.34
CA VAL A 95 18.46 -0.52 7.25
C VAL A 95 18.95 0.08 5.93
N THR A 96 19.52 -0.74 5.08
CA THR A 96 20.06 -0.36 3.77
C THR A 96 19.27 -0.98 2.61
N GLN A 97 18.51 -2.03 2.89
CA GLN A 97 17.66 -2.72 1.91
C GLN A 97 16.44 -3.31 2.61
N ALA A 98 15.33 -3.32 1.88
CA ALA A 98 14.11 -3.99 2.28
C ALA A 98 13.53 -4.77 1.10
N PHE A 99 13.01 -5.96 1.38
CA PHE A 99 12.35 -6.79 0.38
C PHE A 99 10.99 -7.23 0.90
N LEU A 100 9.94 -7.01 0.09
CA LEU A 100 8.65 -7.62 0.31
C LEU A 100 8.53 -8.85 -0.60
N THR A 101 8.13 -9.97 -0.03
CA THR A 101 7.91 -11.22 -0.76
C THR A 101 6.50 -11.74 -0.52
N ILE A 102 5.89 -12.29 -1.56
CA ILE A 102 4.62 -13.00 -1.54
C ILE A 102 4.87 -14.37 -2.16
N ASP A 103 4.47 -15.44 -1.47
CA ASP A 103 4.49 -16.78 -2.07
C ASP A 103 3.49 -16.81 -3.23
N ALA A 104 3.96 -17.20 -4.42
CA ALA A 104 3.14 -17.28 -5.62
C ALA A 104 1.94 -18.24 -5.49
N SER A 105 2.02 -19.19 -4.57
CA SER A 105 0.96 -20.18 -4.28
C SER A 105 -0.02 -19.70 -3.18
N ALA A 106 0.28 -18.60 -2.48
CA ALA A 106 -0.54 -18.11 -1.37
C ALA A 106 -1.89 -17.52 -1.78
N PRO A 107 -2.05 -16.79 -2.92
CA PRO A 107 -3.33 -16.20 -3.25
C PRO A 107 -4.41 -17.24 -3.54
N GLN A 108 -5.51 -17.15 -2.82
CA GLN A 108 -6.73 -17.89 -3.16
C GLN A 108 -7.58 -17.02 -4.08
N TRP A 109 -7.43 -17.22 -5.38
CA TRP A 109 -8.05 -16.43 -6.41
C TRP A 109 -9.55 -16.72 -6.53
N PHE A 110 -10.38 -15.69 -6.62
CA PHE A 110 -11.80 -15.79 -6.92
C PHE A 110 -12.17 -14.82 -8.05
N SER A 111 -13.25 -15.15 -8.78
CA SER A 111 -13.72 -14.31 -9.90
C SER A 111 -14.25 -12.99 -9.37
N MET A 112 -13.73 -11.90 -9.89
CA MET A 112 -14.16 -10.54 -9.60
C MET A 112 -13.65 -9.60 -10.69
N THR A 113 -14.46 -8.63 -11.08
CA THR A 113 -14.07 -7.57 -12.03
C THR A 113 -13.95 -6.22 -11.32
N ASN A 114 -13.24 -5.26 -11.93
CA ASN A 114 -13.12 -3.91 -11.36
C ASN A 114 -14.48 -3.18 -11.25
N ASN A 115 -15.44 -3.49 -12.11
CA ASN A 115 -16.79 -2.90 -12.07
C ASN A 115 -17.59 -3.31 -10.83
N GLU A 116 -17.19 -4.39 -10.16
CA GLU A 116 -17.82 -4.87 -8.93
C GLU A 116 -17.24 -4.20 -7.68
N ARG A 117 -16.19 -3.38 -7.83
CA ARG A 117 -15.60 -2.61 -6.74
C ARG A 117 -16.16 -1.20 -6.69
N SER A 118 -16.58 -0.81 -5.50
CA SER A 118 -16.81 0.59 -5.18
C SER A 118 -15.67 1.07 -4.29
N VAL A 119 -14.93 2.08 -4.74
CA VAL A 119 -13.86 2.72 -3.99
C VAL A 119 -14.07 4.24 -4.04
N PRO A 120 -13.71 4.98 -3.00
CA PRO A 120 -13.71 6.44 -3.05
C PRO A 120 -12.74 6.94 -4.12
N LEU A 121 -13.09 8.05 -4.76
CA LEU A 121 -12.21 8.73 -5.71
C LEU A 121 -11.44 9.83 -5.00
N VAL A 122 -10.15 9.93 -5.25
CA VAL A 122 -9.35 11.09 -4.84
C VAL A 122 -9.61 12.21 -5.85
N SER A 123 -10.24 13.30 -5.40
CA SER A 123 -10.61 14.42 -6.28
C SER A 123 -9.59 15.56 -6.25
N ASN A 124 -8.87 15.72 -5.17
CA ASN A 124 -7.85 16.75 -5.01
C ASN A 124 -6.84 16.34 -3.94
N THR A 125 -5.58 16.74 -4.15
CA THR A 125 -4.50 16.62 -3.17
C THR A 125 -3.77 17.94 -3.04
N THR A 126 -3.43 18.33 -1.81
CA THR A 126 -2.67 19.55 -1.54
C THR A 126 -1.52 19.27 -0.59
N ILE A 127 -0.39 19.93 -0.82
CA ILE A 127 0.74 19.96 0.09
C ILE A 127 0.72 21.29 0.84
N GLY A 128 0.77 21.24 2.14
CA GLY A 128 0.78 22.39 3.04
C GLY A 128 1.70 22.16 4.23
N GLY A 129 1.45 22.89 5.32
CA GLY A 129 2.30 22.86 6.51
C GLY A 129 3.55 23.72 6.34
N THR A 130 4.58 23.41 7.12
CA THR A 130 5.90 24.04 7.02
C THR A 130 6.92 23.06 6.44
N VAL A 131 8.07 23.56 6.02
CA VAL A 131 9.15 22.69 5.51
C VAL A 131 9.55 21.63 6.54
N SER A 132 9.60 21.98 7.84
CA SER A 132 9.96 21.07 8.93
C SER A 132 8.79 20.20 9.43
N ALA A 133 7.56 20.54 9.07
CA ALA A 133 6.35 19.80 9.43
C ALA A 133 5.38 19.78 8.23
N PRO A 134 5.70 19.02 7.19
CA PRO A 134 4.85 18.96 6.01
C PRO A 134 3.50 18.30 6.32
N ARG A 135 2.50 18.69 5.56
CA ARG A 135 1.15 18.15 5.62
C ARG A 135 0.63 17.90 4.22
N VAL A 136 -0.03 16.78 4.03
CA VAL A 136 -0.80 16.47 2.82
C VAL A 136 -2.25 16.29 3.18
N GLU A 137 -3.13 16.86 2.38
CA GLU A 137 -4.56 16.65 2.45
C GLU A 137 -5.06 16.08 1.13
N ALA A 138 -5.94 15.08 1.22
CA ALA A 138 -6.60 14.46 0.09
C ALA A 138 -8.11 14.49 0.30
N ILE A 139 -8.85 14.99 -0.70
CA ILE A 139 -10.31 14.95 -0.70
C ILE A 139 -10.77 13.65 -1.36
N LEU A 140 -11.48 12.85 -0.58
CA LEU A 140 -12.07 11.59 -1.01
C LEU A 140 -13.55 11.79 -1.29
N VAL A 141 -13.99 11.41 -2.48
CA VAL A 141 -15.39 11.54 -2.92
C VAL A 141 -16.02 10.16 -3.01
N ASN A 142 -17.18 10.01 -2.40
CA ASN A 142 -18.03 8.85 -2.50
C ASN A 142 -19.26 9.17 -3.37
N SER A 143 -19.30 8.63 -4.56
CA SER A 143 -20.45 8.77 -5.48
C SER A 143 -21.51 7.68 -5.32
N THR A 144 -21.33 6.75 -4.37
CA THR A 144 -22.27 5.65 -4.16
C THR A 144 -23.40 6.02 -3.20
N VAL A 145 -24.44 5.22 -3.17
CA VAL A 145 -25.60 5.38 -2.27
C VAL A 145 -25.34 4.89 -0.85
N ASN A 146 -24.21 4.21 -0.61
CA ASN A 146 -23.81 3.71 0.71
C ASN A 146 -22.60 4.46 1.20
N ALA A 147 -22.53 4.72 2.51
CA ALA A 147 -21.33 5.28 3.13
C ALA A 147 -20.18 4.25 3.13
N PHE A 148 -18.95 4.72 2.97
CA PHE A 148 -17.75 3.93 3.28
C PHE A 148 -17.35 4.16 4.74
N THR A 149 -16.94 3.11 5.41
CA THR A 149 -16.48 3.17 6.80
C THR A 149 -15.08 2.59 6.96
N ASN A 150 -14.29 3.18 7.87
CA ASN A 150 -12.92 2.73 8.18
C ASN A 150 -12.03 2.59 6.93
N VAL A 151 -12.08 3.59 6.06
CA VAL A 151 -11.30 3.60 4.83
C VAL A 151 -9.84 3.87 5.16
N GLN A 152 -8.98 2.89 4.95
CA GLN A 152 -7.54 3.11 4.99
C GLN A 152 -7.09 3.85 3.74
N VAL A 153 -6.37 4.93 3.95
CA VAL A 153 -5.79 5.75 2.87
C VAL A 153 -4.28 5.77 3.06
N ILE A 154 -3.55 5.46 2.01
CA ILE A 154 -2.10 5.53 1.98
C ILE A 154 -1.71 6.65 1.02
N VAL A 155 -0.72 7.44 1.38
CA VAL A 155 -0.18 8.50 0.54
C VAL A 155 1.28 8.21 0.22
N LEU A 156 1.65 8.36 -1.04
CA LEU A 156 3.02 8.35 -1.52
C LEU A 156 3.37 9.76 -2.01
N VAL A 157 4.48 10.29 -1.51
CA VAL A 157 5.02 11.59 -1.95
C VAL A 157 6.25 11.32 -2.80
N HIS A 158 6.23 11.82 -4.02
CA HIS A 158 7.30 11.61 -4.99
C HIS A 158 8.16 12.85 -5.17
N GLY A 159 9.46 12.65 -5.30
CA GLY A 159 10.44 13.67 -5.65
C GLY A 159 10.59 13.86 -7.15
N ALA A 160 11.59 14.68 -7.54
CA ALA A 160 11.80 15.09 -8.93
C ALA A 160 12.15 13.94 -9.90
N GLN A 161 12.73 12.85 -9.40
CA GLN A 161 13.05 11.65 -10.16
C GLN A 161 11.98 10.58 -10.09
N LYS A 162 10.78 10.93 -9.62
CA LYS A 162 9.65 10.03 -9.35
C LYS A 162 9.94 8.99 -8.24
N GLU A 163 11.00 9.17 -7.48
CA GLU A 163 11.29 8.36 -6.32
C GLU A 163 10.29 8.67 -5.19
N VAL A 164 9.88 7.67 -4.43
CA VAL A 164 9.10 7.90 -3.21
C VAL A 164 10.00 8.49 -2.14
N VAL A 165 9.71 9.71 -1.70
CA VAL A 165 10.49 10.44 -0.67
C VAL A 165 9.84 10.40 0.69
N ALA A 166 8.53 10.20 0.76
CA ALA A 166 7.79 10.00 1.99
C ALA A 166 6.54 9.18 1.72
N ALA A 167 6.07 8.48 2.73
CA ALA A 167 4.79 7.79 2.72
C ALA A 167 4.14 7.91 4.09
N SER A 168 2.82 7.77 4.14
CA SER A 168 2.06 7.72 5.38
C SER A 168 0.73 7.03 5.15
N SER A 169 0.04 6.68 6.24
CA SER A 169 -1.32 6.16 6.17
C SER A 169 -2.21 6.79 7.22
N THR A 170 -3.49 6.86 6.91
CA THR A 170 -4.53 7.31 7.83
C THR A 170 -5.79 6.49 7.64
N ILE A 171 -6.68 6.51 8.62
CA ILE A 171 -8.01 5.90 8.52
C ILE A 171 -9.03 7.02 8.51
N VAL A 172 -9.86 7.07 7.46
CA VAL A 172 -11.02 7.95 7.39
C VAL A 172 -12.22 7.17 7.94
N PRO A 173 -12.77 7.57 9.10
CA PRO A 173 -13.80 6.79 9.77
C PRO A 173 -15.08 6.62 8.94
N VAL A 174 -15.50 7.67 8.26
CA VAL A 174 -16.69 7.68 7.41
C VAL A 174 -16.51 8.61 6.23
N ILE A 175 -16.84 8.12 5.03
CA ILE A 175 -17.09 8.94 3.85
C ILE A 175 -18.59 8.81 3.55
N PRO A 176 -19.41 9.86 3.77
CA PRO A 176 -20.86 9.78 3.61
C PRO A 176 -21.26 9.32 2.20
N ALA A 177 -22.44 8.71 2.09
CA ALA A 177 -23.05 8.43 0.80
C ALA A 177 -23.21 9.72 -0.01
N GLN A 178 -22.84 9.70 -1.29
CA GLN A 178 -22.89 10.86 -2.17
C GLN A 178 -22.23 12.11 -1.58
N GLY A 179 -21.16 11.90 -0.77
CA GLY A 179 -20.48 12.96 -0.04
C GLY A 179 -18.97 12.84 -0.16
N GLN A 180 -18.30 13.58 0.70
CA GLN A 180 -16.83 13.63 0.71
C GLN A 180 -16.28 13.66 2.14
N ALA A 181 -15.02 13.30 2.28
CA ALA A 181 -14.23 13.43 3.50
C ALA A 181 -12.79 13.80 3.16
N THR A 182 -12.07 14.35 4.13
CA THR A 182 -10.66 14.71 3.95
C THR A 182 -9.77 13.72 4.71
N ALA A 183 -8.82 13.12 4.01
CA ALA A 183 -7.71 12.39 4.60
C ALA A 183 -6.56 13.38 4.85
N ILE A 184 -5.96 13.31 6.04
CA ILE A 184 -4.88 14.20 6.47
C ILE A 184 -3.68 13.36 6.87
N PHE A 185 -2.50 13.77 6.36
CA PHE A 185 -1.23 13.15 6.64
C PHE A 185 -0.24 14.22 7.11
N THR A 186 0.54 13.92 8.14
CA THR A 186 1.51 14.85 8.72
C THR A 186 2.85 14.14 8.97
N TRP A 187 3.93 14.89 8.82
CA TRP A 187 5.27 14.44 9.15
C TRP A 187 5.92 15.43 10.12
N ASN A 188 6.75 14.91 11.00
CA ASN A 188 7.48 15.69 12.00
C ASN A 188 8.86 16.14 11.52
N ASN A 189 9.24 15.79 10.30
CA ASN A 189 10.50 16.13 9.67
C ASN A 189 10.28 16.59 8.24
N ALA A 190 11.19 17.43 7.74
CA ALA A 190 11.18 17.82 6.33
C ALA A 190 11.29 16.59 5.42
N PHE A 191 10.68 16.69 4.24
CA PHE A 191 10.94 15.71 3.20
C PHE A 191 12.42 15.78 2.76
N PRO A 192 13.05 14.64 2.45
CA PRO A 192 14.46 14.60 2.04
C PRO A 192 14.73 15.32 0.73
N SER A 193 13.71 15.53 -0.10
CA SER A 193 13.77 16.33 -1.32
C SER A 193 12.44 17.05 -1.56
N THR A 194 12.46 18.03 -2.48
CA THR A 194 11.25 18.78 -2.85
C THR A 194 10.21 17.84 -3.48
N PRO A 195 8.98 17.78 -2.95
CA PRO A 195 7.93 16.97 -3.52
C PRO A 195 7.46 17.54 -4.86
N THR A 196 7.18 16.67 -5.82
CA THR A 196 6.71 17.02 -7.16
C THR A 196 5.34 16.45 -7.50
N SER A 197 4.97 15.33 -6.90
CA SER A 197 3.64 14.73 -7.05
C SER A 197 3.24 13.92 -5.83
N ILE A 198 1.94 13.68 -5.72
CA ILE A 198 1.31 12.88 -4.67
C ILE A 198 0.45 11.82 -5.35
N GLU A 199 0.57 10.61 -4.85
CA GLU A 199 -0.27 9.48 -5.20
C GLU A 199 -1.03 8.96 -3.97
#